data_f5eaa4b1244e9e25fe6cf53ffeb9c294
#
_entry.id   f5eaa4b1244e9e25fe6cf53ffeb9c294
#
_cell.length_a   1.000
_cell.length_b   1.000
_cell.length_c   1.000
_cell.angle_alpha   90.00
_cell.angle_beta   90.00
_cell.angle_gamma   90.00
#
_symmetry.space_group_name_H-M   'P 1'
#
loop_
_entity.id
_entity.type
_entity.pdbx_description
1 polymer ?
#
loop_
_entity_poly.entity_id
_entity_poly.type
_entity_poly.pdbx_seq_one_letter_code
_entity_poly.pdbx_strand_id
1 'polypeptide(L)'
;MNNTVHNRIFRIARREVFRIATRPLYLFCMIIAPLFCYLFFTTLMWNGLPTDMPAGVVDLDNTATTRSIIRNLDAFQQTKIIAHYPSFADARKAMQQGKIYAFYYIPKGTTEKALASRQPKVSFYTNYSYLVAGSLLYKDQRTMSELAGGAIGRATLYAKGATEDQAIAFPKPIVID
;
A
#
# COMPACT_ATOMS: atom_id res chain seq x y z
N MET A 1 -58.04 -13.74 -4.57
CA MET A 1 -57.39 -14.23 -3.33
C MET A 1 -56.08 -13.48 -2.99
N ASN A 2 -55.44 -12.75 -3.92
CA ASN A 2 -54.19 -12.01 -3.67
C ASN A 2 -54.34 -10.69 -2.91
N ASN A 3 -55.45 -9.94 -3.08
CA ASN A 3 -55.58 -8.60 -2.47
C ASN A 3 -55.73 -8.62 -0.94
N THR A 4 -56.33 -9.68 -0.36
CA THR A 4 -56.47 -9.80 1.11
C THR A 4 -55.18 -10.12 1.82
N VAL A 5 -54.28 -10.87 1.19
CA VAL A 5 -52.94 -11.19 1.73
C VAL A 5 -52.07 -9.94 1.66
N HIS A 6 -52.10 -9.21 0.57
CA HIS A 6 -51.32 -7.98 0.39
C HIS A 6 -51.70 -6.90 1.40
N ASN A 7 -53.00 -6.71 1.65
CA ASN A 7 -53.48 -5.78 2.66
C ASN A 7 -53.13 -6.19 4.10
N ARG A 8 -53.04 -7.47 4.38
CA ARG A 8 -52.57 -7.96 5.71
C ARG A 8 -51.10 -7.71 5.91
N ILE A 9 -50.26 -7.99 4.92
CA ILE A 9 -48.81 -7.72 4.96
C ILE A 9 -48.57 -6.24 5.16
N PHE A 10 -49.24 -5.38 4.39
CA PHE A 10 -49.08 -3.94 4.49
C PHE A 10 -49.48 -3.39 5.88
N ARG A 11 -50.56 -3.91 6.48
CA ARG A 11 -50.94 -3.52 7.85
C ARG A 11 -49.94 -3.95 8.90
N ILE A 12 -49.38 -5.15 8.76
CA ILE A 12 -48.35 -5.65 9.69
C ILE A 12 -47.10 -4.79 9.55
N ALA A 13 -46.62 -4.57 8.33
CA ALA A 13 -45.43 -3.77 8.05
C ALA A 13 -45.60 -2.34 8.62
N ARG A 14 -46.74 -1.68 8.37
CA ARG A 14 -47.02 -0.33 8.92
C ARG A 14 -47.01 -0.31 10.44
N ARG A 15 -47.55 -1.35 11.09
CA ARG A 15 -47.57 -1.45 12.57
C ARG A 15 -46.16 -1.63 13.11
N GLU A 16 -45.30 -2.44 12.46
CA GLU A 16 -43.92 -2.65 12.89
C GLU A 16 -43.08 -1.39 12.65
N VAL A 17 -43.24 -0.70 11.53
CA VAL A 17 -42.58 0.58 11.26
C VAL A 17 -42.97 1.63 12.31
N PHE A 18 -44.24 1.72 12.67
CA PHE A 18 -44.69 2.64 13.72
C PHE A 18 -44.15 2.27 15.08
N ARG A 19 -44.05 0.97 15.40
CA ARG A 19 -43.44 0.47 16.63
C ARG A 19 -41.97 0.82 16.73
N ILE A 20 -41.23 0.71 15.62
CA ILE A 20 -39.80 1.10 15.54
C ILE A 20 -39.69 2.62 15.72
N ALA A 21 -40.51 3.40 15.05
CA ALA A 21 -40.47 4.86 15.11
C ALA A 21 -40.86 5.43 16.50
N THR A 22 -41.69 4.72 17.27
CA THR A 22 -42.12 5.17 18.61
C THR A 22 -41.16 4.79 19.72
N ARG A 23 -40.18 3.90 19.47
CA ARG A 23 -39.18 3.51 20.46
C ARG A 23 -37.85 4.19 20.18
N PRO A 24 -37.36 5.08 21.09
CA PRO A 24 -36.15 5.88 20.84
C PRO A 24 -34.92 5.03 20.64
N LEU A 25 -34.83 3.86 21.28
CA LEU A 25 -33.68 2.95 21.12
C LEU A 25 -33.58 2.39 19.69
N TYR A 26 -34.71 1.96 19.11
CA TYR A 26 -34.73 1.44 17.74
C TYR A 26 -34.45 2.54 16.71
N LEU A 27 -34.99 3.72 16.90
CA LEU A 27 -34.75 4.88 16.05
C LEU A 27 -33.27 5.30 16.11
N PHE A 28 -32.65 5.29 17.27
CA PHE A 28 -31.24 5.54 17.46
C PHE A 28 -30.40 4.52 16.67
N CYS A 29 -30.63 3.22 16.87
CA CYS A 29 -29.85 2.17 16.21
C CYS A 29 -30.06 2.13 14.69
N MET A 30 -31.27 2.45 14.21
CA MET A 30 -31.60 2.32 12.79
C MET A 30 -31.21 3.54 11.97
N ILE A 31 -31.25 4.76 12.54
CA ILE A 31 -31.00 6.00 11.82
C ILE A 31 -29.75 6.70 12.32
N ILE A 32 -29.67 6.97 13.62
CA ILE A 32 -28.61 7.80 14.17
C ILE A 32 -27.26 7.08 14.15
N ALA A 33 -27.23 5.80 14.51
CA ALA A 33 -25.97 5.04 14.53
C ALA A 33 -25.36 4.86 13.11
N PRO A 34 -26.12 4.46 12.06
CA PRO A 34 -25.58 4.40 10.71
C PRO A 34 -25.16 5.77 10.16
N LEU A 35 -25.94 6.83 10.44
CA LEU A 35 -25.62 8.18 10.01
C LEU A 35 -24.34 8.68 10.71
N PHE A 36 -24.19 8.41 12.00
CA PHE A 36 -23.00 8.71 12.75
C PHE A 36 -21.78 7.95 12.21
N CYS A 37 -21.92 6.65 11.96
CA CYS A 37 -20.85 5.85 11.35
C CYS A 37 -20.45 6.41 9.98
N TYR A 38 -21.43 6.75 9.14
CA TYR A 38 -21.18 7.33 7.83
C TYR A 38 -20.39 8.64 7.93
N LEU A 39 -20.86 9.58 8.76
CA LEU A 39 -20.16 10.85 8.98
C LEU A 39 -18.78 10.65 9.59
N PHE A 40 -18.65 9.76 10.55
CA PHE A 40 -17.38 9.44 11.20
C PHE A 40 -16.35 8.90 10.21
N PHE A 41 -16.71 7.89 9.43
CA PHE A 41 -15.80 7.32 8.43
C PHE A 41 -15.50 8.29 7.29
N THR A 42 -16.49 9.08 6.86
CA THR A 42 -16.27 10.10 5.83
C THR A 42 -15.32 11.18 6.33
N THR A 43 -15.47 11.63 7.57
CA THR A 43 -14.58 12.63 8.17
C THR A 43 -13.18 12.06 8.40
N LEU A 44 -13.09 10.80 8.87
CA LEU A 44 -11.81 10.12 9.08
C LEU A 44 -11.03 9.95 7.77
N MET A 45 -11.75 9.69 6.67
CA MET A 45 -11.16 9.51 5.34
C MET A 45 -11.08 10.80 4.51
N TRP A 46 -11.46 11.95 5.09
CA TRP A 46 -11.46 13.24 4.38
C TRP A 46 -10.08 13.60 3.81
N ASN A 47 -9.03 13.31 4.56
CA ASN A 47 -7.64 13.53 4.13
C ASN A 47 -7.09 12.38 3.26
N GLY A 48 -7.92 11.41 2.91
CA GLY A 48 -7.49 10.23 2.17
C GLY A 48 -6.75 9.18 3.00
N LEU A 49 -6.12 8.25 2.32
CA LEU A 49 -5.23 7.26 2.95
C LEU A 49 -3.96 7.96 3.44
N PRO A 50 -3.35 7.52 4.56
CA PRO A 50 -2.07 8.04 5.00
C PRO A 50 -1.04 7.96 3.87
N THR A 51 -0.50 9.11 3.49
CA THR A 51 0.58 9.25 2.51
C THR A 51 1.88 9.60 3.23
N ASP A 52 3.01 9.53 2.53
CA ASP A 52 4.32 9.92 3.06
C ASP A 52 4.76 9.15 4.32
N MET A 53 4.46 7.85 4.41
CA MET A 53 4.90 7.05 5.54
C MET A 53 6.42 7.02 5.61
N PRO A 54 7.03 7.38 6.76
CA PRO A 54 8.47 7.40 6.91
C PRO A 54 9.08 6.01 6.73
N ALA A 55 9.89 5.89 5.69
CA ALA A 55 10.65 4.67 5.36
C ALA A 55 12.14 4.96 5.40
N GLY A 56 12.91 3.91 5.61
CA GLY A 56 14.37 3.92 5.52
C GLY A 56 14.87 3.14 4.33
N VAL A 57 16.14 3.31 4.01
CA VAL A 57 16.84 2.47 3.04
C VAL A 57 18.20 2.05 3.56
N VAL A 58 18.54 0.78 3.33
CA VAL A 58 19.87 0.21 3.54
C VAL A 58 20.40 -0.17 2.17
N ASP A 59 21.30 0.63 1.63
CA ASP A 59 21.96 0.36 0.34
C ASP A 59 23.41 -0.08 0.58
N LEU A 60 23.67 -1.39 0.40
CA LEU A 60 25.02 -1.96 0.53
C LEU A 60 25.79 -2.00 -0.78
N ASP A 61 25.13 -1.70 -1.90
CA ASP A 61 25.76 -1.70 -3.23
C ASP A 61 26.29 -0.32 -3.61
N ASN A 62 25.61 0.74 -3.15
CA ASN A 62 25.99 2.15 -3.28
C ASN A 62 26.43 2.59 -4.69
N THR A 63 25.71 2.15 -5.71
CA THR A 63 25.99 2.44 -7.12
C THR A 63 25.08 3.53 -7.68
N ALA A 64 25.37 4.02 -8.88
CA ALA A 64 24.48 4.94 -9.59
C ALA A 64 23.11 4.30 -9.87
N THR A 65 23.10 2.99 -10.15
CA THR A 65 21.89 2.21 -10.41
C THR A 65 21.02 2.10 -9.16
N THR A 66 21.60 1.76 -7.99
CA THR A 66 20.84 1.67 -6.73
C THR A 66 20.29 3.01 -6.30
N ARG A 67 21.04 4.11 -6.49
CA ARG A 67 20.54 5.47 -6.26
C ARG A 67 19.37 5.83 -7.16
N SER A 68 19.37 5.36 -8.42
CA SER A 68 18.21 5.55 -9.30
C SER A 68 16.99 4.76 -8.82
N ILE A 69 17.20 3.51 -8.37
CA ILE A 69 16.12 2.71 -7.76
C ILE A 69 15.53 3.41 -6.54
N ILE A 70 16.38 3.91 -5.64
CA ILE A 70 15.95 4.62 -4.42
C ILE A 70 15.13 5.86 -4.77
N ARG A 71 15.56 6.66 -5.76
CA ARG A 71 14.77 7.82 -6.22
C ARG A 71 13.40 7.42 -6.77
N ASN A 72 13.33 6.31 -7.51
CA ASN A 72 12.06 5.82 -8.02
C ASN A 72 11.15 5.31 -6.88
N LEU A 73 11.73 4.66 -5.85
CA LEU A 73 11.00 4.24 -4.66
C LEU A 73 10.49 5.44 -3.84
N ASP A 74 11.26 6.50 -3.73
CA ASP A 74 10.88 7.73 -3.01
C ASP A 74 9.78 8.54 -3.76
N ALA A 75 9.62 8.31 -5.06
CA ALA A 75 8.59 8.95 -5.87
C ALA A 75 7.17 8.36 -5.65
N PHE A 76 7.04 7.27 -4.89
CA PHE A 76 5.73 6.69 -4.56
C PHE A 76 5.04 7.49 -3.46
N GLN A 77 3.72 7.70 -3.63
CA GLN A 77 2.92 8.54 -2.73
C GLN A 77 2.79 8.02 -1.29
N GLN A 78 3.02 6.74 -1.06
CA GLN A 78 2.70 6.12 0.23
C GLN A 78 3.92 5.98 1.13
N THR A 79 5.13 5.92 0.57
CA THR A 79 6.38 5.84 1.33
C THR A 79 7.29 7.01 1.00
N LYS A 80 7.80 7.66 2.03
CA LYS A 80 8.82 8.70 1.90
C LYS A 80 10.11 8.22 2.55
N ILE A 81 11.19 8.18 1.77
CA ILE A 81 12.50 7.78 2.29
C ILE A 81 13.09 8.94 3.06
N ILE A 82 13.07 8.84 4.40
CA ILE A 82 13.55 9.91 5.29
C ILE A 82 14.96 9.67 5.80
N ALA A 83 15.49 8.45 5.71
CA ALA A 83 16.79 8.10 6.27
C ALA A 83 17.49 6.97 5.50
N HIS A 84 18.80 7.10 5.40
CA HIS A 84 19.71 6.07 4.92
C HIS A 84 20.43 5.44 6.11
N TYR A 85 20.40 4.12 6.20
CA TYR A 85 21.05 3.38 7.29
C TYR A 85 22.26 2.59 6.76
N PRO A 86 23.38 2.58 7.49
CA PRO A 86 24.58 1.88 7.05
C PRO A 86 24.47 0.36 7.18
N SER A 87 23.57 -0.13 8.06
CA SER A 87 23.39 -1.55 8.29
C SER A 87 21.92 -1.94 8.47
N PHE A 88 21.65 -3.23 8.23
CA PHE A 88 20.35 -3.83 8.52
C PHE A 88 19.95 -3.69 10.00
N ALA A 89 20.94 -3.85 10.91
CA ALA A 89 20.69 -3.76 12.35
C ALA A 89 20.23 -2.36 12.78
N ASP A 90 20.82 -1.31 12.21
CA ASP A 90 20.47 0.08 12.50
C ASP A 90 19.07 0.42 11.99
N ALA A 91 18.73 0.00 10.77
CA ALA A 91 17.40 0.18 10.21
C ALA A 91 16.33 -0.56 11.04
N ARG A 92 16.62 -1.81 11.44
CA ARG A 92 15.72 -2.60 12.30
C ARG A 92 15.53 -1.93 13.66
N LYS A 93 16.59 -1.41 14.27
CA LYS A 93 16.51 -0.68 15.54
C LYS A 93 15.66 0.60 15.41
N ALA A 94 15.86 1.37 14.34
CA ALA A 94 15.05 2.55 14.07
C ALA A 94 13.56 2.21 13.87
N MET A 95 13.27 1.10 13.19
CA MET A 95 11.91 0.60 13.02
C MET A 95 11.28 0.15 14.36
N GLN A 96 12.04 -0.53 15.22
CA GLN A 96 11.59 -0.90 16.57
C GLN A 96 11.34 0.32 17.46
N GLN A 97 12.10 1.40 17.27
CA GLN A 97 11.91 2.67 17.97
C GLN A 97 10.75 3.51 17.41
N GLY A 98 10.07 3.05 16.36
CA GLY A 98 8.96 3.79 15.74
C GLY A 98 9.39 5.00 14.91
N LYS A 99 10.68 5.16 14.59
CA LYS A 99 11.19 6.26 13.76
C LYS A 99 10.84 6.08 12.29
N ILE A 100 10.79 4.83 11.84
CA ILE A 100 10.38 4.43 10.51
C ILE A 100 9.41 3.24 10.60
N TYR A 101 8.48 3.15 9.66
CA TYR A 101 7.50 2.05 9.60
C TYR A 101 7.99 0.88 8.75
N ALA A 102 8.87 1.17 7.81
CA ALA A 102 9.43 0.18 6.90
C ALA A 102 10.83 0.58 6.44
N PHE A 103 11.57 -0.36 5.87
CA PHE A 103 12.81 -0.06 5.17
C PHE A 103 13.08 -1.00 4.00
N TYR A 104 13.72 -0.47 2.98
CA TYR A 104 14.21 -1.21 1.82
C TYR A 104 15.64 -1.66 2.07
N TYR A 105 15.92 -2.92 1.75
CA TYR A 105 17.26 -3.49 1.86
C TYR A 105 17.76 -3.90 0.48
N ILE A 106 18.82 -3.27 0.04
CA ILE A 106 19.49 -3.49 -1.23
C ILE A 106 20.83 -4.18 -0.95
N PRO A 107 20.97 -5.49 -1.26
CA PRO A 107 22.20 -6.23 -0.99
C PRO A 107 23.32 -5.84 -1.95
N LYS A 108 24.56 -6.16 -1.58
CA LYS A 108 25.72 -6.02 -2.46
C LYS A 108 25.57 -6.86 -3.73
N GLY A 109 26.07 -6.33 -4.85
CA GLY A 109 26.00 -6.99 -6.15
C GLY A 109 24.64 -6.92 -6.84
N THR A 110 23.73 -6.07 -6.33
CA THR A 110 22.41 -5.81 -6.96
C THR A 110 22.58 -5.28 -8.38
N THR A 111 23.46 -4.31 -8.57
CA THR A 111 23.76 -3.73 -9.88
C THR A 111 24.38 -4.75 -10.83
N GLU A 112 25.32 -5.56 -10.35
CA GLU A 112 25.97 -6.59 -11.16
C GLU A 112 24.96 -7.64 -11.65
N LYS A 113 24.07 -8.09 -10.77
CA LYS A 113 22.98 -9.00 -11.13
C LYS A 113 22.02 -8.37 -12.14
N ALA A 114 21.67 -7.09 -11.97
CA ALA A 114 20.82 -6.37 -12.89
C ALA A 114 21.46 -6.30 -14.29
N LEU A 115 22.75 -5.94 -14.38
CA LEU A 115 23.49 -5.88 -15.64
C LEU A 115 23.66 -7.27 -16.30
N ALA A 116 23.79 -8.32 -15.50
CA ALA A 116 23.86 -9.71 -15.96
C ALA A 116 22.50 -10.28 -16.39
N SER A 117 21.44 -9.48 -16.45
CA SER A 117 20.05 -9.90 -16.72
C SER A 117 19.53 -10.97 -15.73
N ARG A 118 20.10 -11.03 -14.53
CA ARG A 118 19.58 -11.79 -13.42
C ARG A 118 18.67 -10.87 -12.61
N GLN A 119 17.58 -11.42 -12.07
CA GLN A 119 16.65 -10.63 -11.26
C GLN A 119 17.33 -10.19 -9.97
N PRO A 120 17.56 -8.88 -9.73
CA PRO A 120 18.04 -8.39 -8.46
C PRO A 120 16.92 -8.53 -7.42
N LYS A 121 17.29 -8.98 -6.22
CA LYS A 121 16.35 -9.04 -5.09
C LYS A 121 16.53 -7.79 -4.24
N VAL A 122 15.48 -7.01 -4.10
CA VAL A 122 15.36 -5.93 -3.12
C VAL A 122 14.36 -6.39 -2.08
N SER A 123 14.79 -6.47 -0.83
CA SER A 123 13.91 -6.92 0.26
C SER A 123 13.25 -5.73 0.94
N PHE A 124 11.98 -5.87 1.23
CA PHE A 124 11.19 -4.87 1.94
C PHE A 124 10.79 -5.39 3.31
N TYR A 125 11.14 -4.66 4.35
CA TYR A 125 10.82 -4.99 5.73
C TYR A 125 9.84 -3.99 6.30
N THR A 126 8.74 -4.46 6.87
CA THR A 126 7.73 -3.62 7.51
C THR A 126 7.38 -4.12 8.90
N ASN A 127 6.98 -3.22 9.76
CA ASN A 127 6.51 -3.57 11.10
C ASN A 127 4.99 -3.78 11.10
N TYR A 128 4.57 -5.05 11.09
CA TYR A 128 3.16 -5.43 11.13
C TYR A 128 2.44 -5.12 12.45
N SER A 129 3.14 -4.68 13.49
CA SER A 129 2.49 -4.23 14.72
C SER A 129 1.60 -3.01 14.50
N TYR A 130 1.84 -2.26 13.43
CA TYR A 130 0.97 -1.18 12.95
C TYR A 130 0.06 -1.72 11.84
N LEU A 131 -1.04 -2.37 12.23
CA LEU A 131 -1.94 -3.13 11.33
C LEU A 131 -2.42 -2.31 10.12
N VAL A 132 -2.73 -1.03 10.32
CA VAL A 132 -3.20 -0.13 9.26
C VAL A 132 -2.05 0.23 8.30
N ALA A 133 -0.89 0.62 8.84
CA ALA A 133 0.29 0.94 8.03
C ALA A 133 0.79 -0.28 7.26
N GLY A 134 0.82 -1.45 7.89
CA GLY A 134 1.26 -2.70 7.26
C GLY A 134 0.40 -3.13 6.08
N SER A 135 -0.93 -3.00 6.19
CA SER A 135 -1.85 -3.40 5.11
C SER A 135 -1.79 -2.47 3.89
N LEU A 136 -1.60 -1.17 4.11
CA LEU A 136 -1.43 -0.19 3.05
C LEU A 136 -0.10 -0.38 2.31
N LEU A 137 0.98 -0.59 3.08
CA LEU A 137 2.32 -0.85 2.53
C LEU A 137 2.38 -2.16 1.75
N TYR A 138 1.66 -3.21 2.18
CA TYR A 138 1.61 -4.48 1.46
C TYR A 138 0.96 -4.37 0.08
N LYS A 139 -0.10 -3.58 -0.04
CA LYS A 139 -0.75 -3.33 -1.34
C LYS A 139 0.19 -2.62 -2.32
N ASP A 140 0.98 -1.67 -1.82
CA ASP A 140 1.96 -0.94 -2.63
C ASP A 140 3.17 -1.77 -3.00
N GLN A 141 3.61 -2.68 -2.14
CA GLN A 141 4.75 -3.55 -2.38
C GLN A 141 4.61 -4.27 -3.74
N ARG A 142 3.42 -4.75 -4.06
CA ARG A 142 3.16 -5.45 -5.33
C ARG A 142 3.28 -4.50 -6.53
N THR A 143 2.69 -3.33 -6.44
CA THR A 143 2.77 -2.31 -7.49
C THR A 143 4.19 -1.76 -7.63
N MET A 144 4.90 -1.59 -6.52
CA MET A 144 6.31 -1.18 -6.50
C MET A 144 7.23 -2.21 -7.16
N SER A 145 7.00 -3.51 -6.92
CA SER A 145 7.81 -4.56 -7.53
C SER A 145 7.71 -4.57 -9.05
N GLU A 146 6.51 -4.35 -9.56
CA GLU A 146 6.24 -4.29 -11.00
C GLU A 146 6.88 -3.05 -11.64
N LEU A 147 6.75 -1.88 -11.02
CA LEU A 147 7.29 -0.62 -11.54
C LEU A 147 8.81 -0.52 -11.40
N ALA A 148 9.37 -0.92 -10.27
CA ALA A 148 10.82 -0.97 -10.06
C ALA A 148 11.47 -2.01 -10.99
N GLY A 149 10.82 -3.16 -11.21
CA GLY A 149 11.22 -4.16 -12.18
C GLY A 149 11.25 -3.62 -13.61
N GLY A 150 10.23 -2.88 -13.99
CA GLY A 150 10.15 -2.23 -15.29
C GLY A 150 11.21 -1.14 -15.50
N ALA A 151 11.50 -0.34 -14.47
CA ALA A 151 12.51 0.72 -14.53
C ALA A 151 13.93 0.16 -14.66
N ILE A 152 14.26 -0.89 -13.89
CA ILE A 152 15.58 -1.55 -13.97
C ILE A 152 15.70 -2.33 -15.28
N GLY A 153 14.66 -3.03 -15.71
CA GLY A 153 14.62 -3.72 -16.99
C GLY A 153 14.90 -2.78 -18.14
N ARG A 154 14.28 -1.61 -18.17
CA ARG A 154 14.55 -0.55 -19.17
C ARG A 154 15.98 -0.05 -19.09
N ALA A 155 16.48 0.31 -17.92
CA ALA A 155 17.85 0.81 -17.76
C ALA A 155 18.91 -0.20 -18.22
N THR A 156 18.70 -1.49 -17.99
CA THR A 156 19.61 -2.55 -18.44
C THR A 156 19.54 -2.79 -19.96
N LEU A 157 18.38 -2.67 -20.57
CA LEU A 157 18.20 -2.82 -22.01
C LEU A 157 18.82 -1.63 -22.77
N TYR A 158 18.66 -0.40 -22.27
CA TYR A 158 19.37 0.77 -22.80
C TYR A 158 20.89 0.65 -22.70
N ALA A 159 21.40 0.17 -21.56
CA ALA A 159 22.83 -0.08 -21.39
C ALA A 159 23.39 -1.14 -22.35
N LYS A 160 22.53 -2.03 -22.88
CA LYS A 160 22.85 -3.03 -23.89
C LYS A 160 22.57 -2.59 -25.33
N GLY A 161 22.20 -1.32 -25.56
CA GLY A 161 21.96 -0.77 -26.88
C GLY A 161 20.58 -1.14 -27.49
N ALA A 162 19.63 -1.57 -26.67
CA ALA A 162 18.28 -1.83 -27.14
C ALA A 162 17.53 -0.54 -27.48
N THR A 163 16.67 -0.57 -28.50
CA THR A 163 15.80 0.53 -28.87
C THR A 163 14.64 0.66 -27.88
N GLU A 164 14.00 1.84 -27.84
CA GLU A 164 12.91 2.15 -26.89
C GLU A 164 11.76 1.15 -26.98
N ASP A 165 11.38 0.73 -28.17
CA ASP A 165 10.32 -0.27 -28.41
C ASP A 165 10.69 -1.66 -27.84
N GLN A 166 11.96 -2.05 -27.92
CA GLN A 166 12.45 -3.30 -27.33
C GLN A 166 12.53 -3.23 -25.80
N ALA A 167 12.83 -2.06 -25.24
CA ALA A 167 12.88 -1.84 -23.81
C ALA A 167 11.50 -1.85 -23.14
N ILE A 168 10.45 -1.52 -23.88
CA ILE A 168 9.05 -1.56 -23.40
C ILE A 168 8.48 -2.98 -23.45
N ALA A 169 8.91 -3.81 -24.40
CA ALA A 169 8.35 -5.15 -24.64
C ALA A 169 8.80 -6.24 -23.61
N PHE A 170 9.83 -5.98 -22.78
CA PHE A 170 10.38 -6.96 -21.84
C PHE A 170 10.41 -6.49 -20.36
N PRO A 171 9.27 -6.21 -19.71
CA PRO A 171 9.28 -6.00 -18.26
C PRO A 171 9.39 -7.35 -17.55
N LYS A 172 10.58 -7.75 -17.07
CA LYS A 172 10.68 -8.80 -16.03
C LYS A 172 10.50 -8.13 -14.67
N PRO A 173 9.45 -8.47 -13.93
CA PRO A 173 9.20 -7.89 -12.61
C PRO A 173 10.32 -8.28 -11.64
N ILE A 174 10.73 -7.32 -10.80
CA ILE A 174 11.58 -7.60 -9.64
C ILE A 174 10.72 -8.34 -8.62
N VAL A 175 11.25 -9.41 -8.05
CA VAL A 175 10.63 -10.07 -6.90
C VAL A 175 11.07 -9.31 -5.65
N ILE A 176 10.12 -8.73 -4.94
CA ILE A 176 10.30 -8.19 -3.60
C ILE A 176 9.79 -9.27 -2.63
N ASP A 177 10.69 -9.83 -1.84
CA ASP A 177 10.41 -10.72 -0.71
C ASP A 177 10.29 -9.93 0.59
#